data_f289a607445739eb6eefa6432680951f
#
_entry.id   f289a607445739eb6eefa6432680951f
#
_cell.length_a   1.000
_cell.length_b   1.000
_cell.length_c   1.000
_cell.angle_alpha   90.00
_cell.angle_beta   90.00
_cell.angle_gamma   90.00
#
_symmetry.space_group_name_H-M   'P 1'
#
loop_
_entity.id
_entity.type
_entity.pdbx_description
1 polymer ?
#
loop_
_entity_poly.entity_id
_entity_poly.type
_entity_poly.pdbx_seq_one_letter_code
_entity_poly.pdbx_strand_id
1 'polypeptide(L)'
;MLGVTTLILLGSLLSIVFRAFKSIAQYVRYERMRKALNCPPLRAYPGWDMMYGLDFVYANLKALKFHRFLEFQKQNYITKVWTAKFFGNRMIYSSEGENMKALSTTHRECFAIEPIRVANGAITPFTGRGVSTSDGEKWQQSRNLVKPYFERAAFTNLDRLGLHTNRLISKIPINGSTVEMQSLCQRWVSEDIRMESTDL
;
A
#
# COMPACT_ATOMS: atom_id res chain seq x y z
N MET A 1 -16.65 -37.61 20.23
CA MET A 1 -15.77 -36.45 20.32
C MET A 1 -14.41 -36.66 19.69
N LEU A 2 -13.78 -37.83 19.80
CA LEU A 2 -12.48 -38.10 19.16
C LEU A 2 -12.48 -37.95 17.63
N GLY A 3 -13.58 -38.22 16.94
CA GLY A 3 -13.66 -38.11 15.47
C GLY A 3 -13.56 -36.70 14.92
N VAL A 4 -14.09 -35.70 15.62
CA VAL A 4 -14.07 -34.29 15.16
C VAL A 4 -12.68 -33.70 15.34
N THR A 5 -12.01 -33.99 16.46
CA THR A 5 -10.64 -33.50 16.71
C THR A 5 -9.63 -34.11 15.72
N THR A 6 -9.76 -35.40 15.40
CA THR A 6 -8.92 -36.04 14.37
C THR A 6 -9.16 -35.48 12.98
N LEU A 7 -10.40 -35.14 12.60
CA LEU A 7 -10.70 -34.49 11.32
C LEU A 7 -10.10 -33.07 11.25
N ILE A 8 -10.16 -32.29 12.33
CA ILE A 8 -9.57 -30.95 12.39
C ILE A 8 -8.04 -31.05 12.28
N LEU A 9 -7.41 -32.01 12.98
CA LEU A 9 -5.97 -32.22 12.92
C LEU A 9 -5.50 -32.65 11.51
N LEU A 10 -6.22 -33.56 10.87
CA LEU A 10 -5.94 -34.00 9.50
C LEU A 10 -6.10 -32.83 8.50
N GLY A 11 -7.17 -32.04 8.63
CA GLY A 11 -7.41 -30.87 7.79
C GLY A 11 -6.32 -29.79 7.96
N SER A 12 -5.87 -29.56 9.19
CA SER A 12 -4.79 -28.60 9.47
C SER A 12 -3.45 -29.09 8.92
N LEU A 13 -3.14 -30.37 9.08
CA LEU A 13 -1.93 -30.99 8.52
C LEU A 13 -1.92 -30.90 6.99
N LEU A 14 -3.02 -31.24 6.35
CA LEU A 14 -3.16 -31.17 4.89
C LEU A 14 -3.00 -29.72 4.39
N SER A 15 -3.55 -28.76 5.10
CA SER A 15 -3.38 -27.32 4.80
C SER A 15 -1.92 -26.88 4.91
N ILE A 16 -1.21 -27.33 5.94
CA ILE A 16 0.22 -27.03 6.13
C ILE A 16 1.04 -27.63 4.99
N VAL A 17 0.82 -28.89 4.66
CA VAL A 17 1.52 -29.59 3.56
C VAL A 17 1.26 -28.89 2.22
N PHE A 18 0.00 -28.56 1.93
CA PHE A 18 -0.36 -27.84 0.70
C PHE A 18 0.32 -26.46 0.61
N ARG A 19 0.35 -25.70 1.71
CA ARG A 19 1.04 -24.40 1.77
C ARG A 19 2.56 -24.55 1.60
N ALA A 20 3.16 -25.55 2.24
CA ALA A 20 4.58 -25.85 2.08
C ALA A 20 4.92 -26.19 0.61
N PHE A 21 4.13 -27.06 -0.01
CA PHE A 21 4.28 -27.41 -1.42
C PHE A 21 4.17 -26.19 -2.33
N LYS A 22 3.14 -25.35 -2.14
CA LYS A 22 2.97 -24.10 -2.88
C LYS A 22 4.15 -23.14 -2.70
N SER A 23 4.67 -23.02 -1.49
CA SER A 23 5.83 -22.17 -1.19
C SER A 23 7.10 -22.68 -1.88
N ILE A 24 7.33 -24.00 -1.89
CA ILE A 24 8.45 -24.62 -2.58
C ILE A 24 8.32 -24.44 -4.10
N ALA A 25 7.15 -24.69 -4.66
CA ALA A 25 6.91 -24.52 -6.08
C ALA A 25 7.15 -23.05 -6.55
N GLN A 26 6.69 -22.09 -5.75
CA GLN A 26 6.94 -20.66 -6.00
C GLN A 26 8.43 -20.33 -5.92
N TYR A 27 9.14 -20.89 -4.94
CA TYR A 27 10.58 -20.69 -4.79
C TYR A 27 11.36 -21.25 -5.99
N VAL A 28 11.05 -22.49 -6.40
CA VAL A 28 11.69 -23.13 -7.56
C VAL A 28 11.43 -22.33 -8.84
N ARG A 29 10.18 -21.88 -9.04
CA ARG A 29 9.84 -21.03 -10.20
C ARG A 29 10.63 -19.71 -10.19
N TYR A 30 10.70 -19.06 -9.05
CA TYR A 30 11.50 -17.83 -8.87
C TYR A 30 12.98 -18.05 -9.20
N GLU A 31 13.59 -19.11 -8.65
CA GLU A 31 15.00 -19.42 -8.90
C GLU A 31 15.30 -19.75 -10.36
N ARG A 32 14.38 -20.46 -11.04
CA ARG A 32 14.51 -20.71 -12.48
C ARG A 32 14.49 -19.42 -13.29
N MET A 33 13.53 -18.55 -13.01
CA MET A 33 13.44 -17.24 -13.68
C MET A 33 14.65 -16.36 -13.38
N ARG A 34 15.07 -16.28 -12.12
CA ARG A 34 16.25 -15.53 -11.70
C ARG A 34 17.51 -15.96 -12.46
N LYS A 35 17.74 -17.27 -12.55
CA LYS A 35 18.88 -17.82 -13.28
C LYS A 35 18.79 -17.58 -14.79
N ALA A 36 17.62 -17.74 -15.38
CA ALA A 36 17.37 -17.49 -16.80
C ALA A 36 17.62 -16.01 -17.20
N LEU A 37 17.34 -15.09 -16.28
CA LEU A 37 17.49 -13.65 -16.50
C LEU A 37 18.83 -13.09 -15.95
N ASN A 38 19.73 -13.96 -15.47
CA ASN A 38 21.02 -13.55 -14.87
C ASN A 38 20.89 -12.53 -13.73
N CYS A 39 19.77 -12.56 -12.99
CA CYS A 39 19.55 -11.65 -11.87
C CYS A 39 20.30 -12.10 -10.61
N PRO A 40 20.94 -11.18 -9.84
CA PRO A 40 21.56 -11.51 -8.58
C PRO A 40 20.49 -11.95 -7.54
N PRO A 41 20.87 -12.77 -6.54
CA PRO A 41 19.95 -13.14 -5.48
C PRO A 41 19.57 -11.91 -4.65
N LEU A 42 18.28 -11.74 -4.35
CA LEU A 42 17.81 -10.67 -3.47
C LEU A 42 18.16 -10.99 -2.02
N ARG A 43 18.59 -9.97 -1.29
CA ARG A 43 18.76 -10.06 0.15
C ARG A 43 17.41 -10.38 0.81
N ALA A 44 17.37 -11.42 1.62
CA ALA A 44 16.20 -11.74 2.43
C ALA A 44 16.26 -11.00 3.78
N TYR A 45 15.10 -10.67 4.33
CA TYR A 45 14.99 -10.24 5.73
C TYR A 45 15.61 -11.29 6.65
N PRO A 46 16.50 -10.89 7.58
CA PRO A 46 17.20 -11.83 8.46
C PRO A 46 16.28 -12.29 9.60
N GLY A 47 15.27 -13.06 9.27
CA GLY A 47 14.31 -13.60 10.22
C GLY A 47 14.52 -15.08 10.46
N TRP A 48 13.99 -15.59 11.58
CA TRP A 48 14.00 -17.00 11.95
C TRP A 48 12.84 -17.79 11.30
N ASP A 49 11.70 -17.10 10.98
CA ASP A 49 10.55 -17.74 10.34
C ASP A 49 10.64 -17.66 8.81
N MET A 50 11.27 -18.66 8.22
CA MET A 50 11.40 -18.76 6.77
C MET A 50 10.09 -19.20 6.07
N MET A 51 9.07 -19.62 6.79
CA MET A 51 7.84 -20.16 6.20
C MET A 51 6.73 -19.11 6.07
N TYR A 52 6.37 -18.46 7.15
CA TYR A 52 5.26 -17.51 7.21
C TYR A 52 5.71 -16.05 7.33
N GLY A 53 6.92 -15.80 7.83
CA GLY A 53 7.44 -14.45 8.09
C GLY A 53 6.73 -13.74 9.25
N LEU A 54 6.29 -14.51 10.26
CA LEU A 54 5.61 -13.97 11.44
C LEU A 54 6.52 -13.08 12.27
N ASP A 55 7.82 -13.36 12.26
CA ASP A 55 8.86 -12.54 12.86
C ASP A 55 8.93 -11.15 12.24
N PHE A 56 8.85 -11.05 10.93
CA PHE A 56 8.77 -9.78 10.21
C PHE A 56 7.47 -9.03 10.52
N VAL A 57 6.34 -9.74 10.55
CA VAL A 57 5.04 -9.16 10.96
C VAL A 57 5.11 -8.63 12.38
N TYR A 58 5.63 -9.42 13.32
CA TYR A 58 5.78 -9.02 14.71
C TYR A 58 6.70 -7.79 14.86
N ALA A 59 7.83 -7.77 14.16
CA ALA A 59 8.76 -6.65 14.18
C ALA A 59 8.09 -5.35 13.65
N ASN A 60 7.29 -5.43 12.60
CA ASN A 60 6.52 -4.30 12.08
C ASN A 60 5.49 -3.79 13.10
N LEU A 61 4.70 -4.69 13.70
CA LEU A 61 3.70 -4.33 14.72
C LEU A 61 4.35 -3.71 15.95
N LYS A 62 5.49 -4.26 16.39
CA LYS A 62 6.28 -3.69 17.48
C LYS A 62 6.79 -2.29 17.15
N ALA A 63 7.33 -2.12 15.96
CA ALA A 63 7.82 -0.81 15.49
C ALA A 63 6.70 0.23 15.38
N LEU A 64 5.50 -0.16 14.93
CA LEU A 64 4.30 0.70 14.92
C LEU A 64 3.89 1.09 16.35
N LYS A 65 3.80 0.12 17.26
CA LYS A 65 3.42 0.36 18.66
C LYS A 65 4.34 1.38 19.36
N PHE A 66 5.63 1.35 19.06
CA PHE A 66 6.63 2.24 19.65
C PHE A 66 6.94 3.48 18.81
N HIS A 67 6.14 3.78 17.79
CA HIS A 67 6.32 4.91 16.87
C HIS A 67 7.69 4.94 16.14
N ARG A 68 8.32 3.76 15.96
CA ARG A 68 9.65 3.59 15.32
C ARG A 68 9.58 2.91 13.97
N PHE A 69 8.43 2.95 13.34
CA PHE A 69 8.20 2.24 12.07
C PHE A 69 9.14 2.70 10.96
N LEU A 70 9.36 4.00 10.82
CA LEU A 70 10.24 4.54 9.78
C LEU A 70 11.71 4.15 10.00
N GLU A 71 12.17 4.14 11.25
CA GLU A 71 13.52 3.68 11.62
C GLU A 71 13.69 2.19 11.28
N PHE A 72 12.72 1.38 11.64
CA PHE A 72 12.71 -0.05 11.32
C PHE A 72 12.74 -0.28 9.81
N GLN A 73 11.94 0.43 9.05
CA GLN A 73 11.96 0.34 7.58
C GLN A 73 13.32 0.77 7.03
N LYS A 74 13.89 1.89 7.49
CA LYS A 74 15.20 2.38 7.06
C LYS A 74 16.31 1.35 7.25
N GLN A 75 16.31 0.62 8.35
CA GLN A 75 17.30 -0.43 8.63
C GLN A 75 17.25 -1.59 7.62
N ASN A 76 16.07 -1.87 7.05
CA ASN A 76 15.90 -2.93 6.07
C ASN A 76 16.35 -2.52 4.66
N TYR A 77 16.40 -1.21 4.36
CA TYR A 77 16.86 -0.67 3.07
C TYR A 77 18.39 -0.49 2.97
N ILE A 78 19.16 -1.39 3.58
CA ILE A 78 20.62 -1.43 3.38
C ILE A 78 20.97 -1.76 1.92
N THR A 79 20.13 -2.59 1.27
CA THR A 79 20.16 -2.83 -0.17
C THR A 79 18.94 -2.16 -0.80
N LYS A 80 19.09 -1.62 -2.01
CA LYS A 80 18.00 -0.95 -2.73
C LYS A 80 16.80 -1.86 -3.02
N VAL A 81 17.04 -3.18 -3.12
CA VAL A 81 15.99 -4.21 -3.31
C VAL A 81 16.23 -5.35 -2.33
N TRP A 82 15.21 -5.74 -1.61
CA TRP A 82 15.23 -6.83 -0.65
C TRP A 82 13.88 -7.55 -0.59
N THR A 83 13.81 -8.70 0.07
CA THR A 83 12.60 -9.51 0.16
C THR A 83 12.31 -9.94 1.59
N ALA A 84 11.03 -10.00 1.94
CA ALA A 84 10.55 -10.60 3.18
C ALA A 84 9.33 -11.48 2.91
N LYS A 85 8.98 -12.33 3.85
CA LYS A 85 7.70 -13.04 3.83
C LYS A 85 6.69 -12.32 4.72
N PHE A 86 5.44 -12.31 4.28
CA PHE A 86 4.32 -11.74 4.98
C PHE A 86 3.15 -12.71 4.89
N PHE A 87 2.83 -13.39 5.98
CA PHE A 87 1.85 -14.49 6.03
C PHE A 87 2.04 -15.55 4.93
N GLY A 88 3.30 -15.97 4.72
CA GLY A 88 3.65 -16.96 3.72
C GLY A 88 3.81 -16.43 2.29
N ASN A 89 3.38 -15.21 2.01
CA ASN A 89 3.56 -14.58 0.71
C ASN A 89 4.92 -13.86 0.65
N ARG A 90 5.63 -14.02 -0.46
CA ARG A 90 6.87 -13.29 -0.69
C ARG A 90 6.56 -11.86 -1.11
N MET A 91 7.07 -10.92 -0.35
CA MET A 91 7.03 -9.48 -0.65
C MET A 91 8.41 -9.03 -1.12
N ILE A 92 8.45 -8.21 -2.15
CA ILE A 92 9.67 -7.56 -2.66
C ILE A 92 9.54 -6.08 -2.36
N TYR A 93 10.56 -5.54 -1.71
CA TYR A 93 10.66 -4.13 -1.37
C TYR A 93 11.75 -3.49 -2.22
N SER A 94 11.45 -2.35 -2.82
CA SER A 94 12.40 -1.62 -3.66
C SER A 94 12.38 -0.15 -3.30
N SER A 95 13.57 0.45 -3.20
CA SER A 95 13.77 1.90 -3.14
C SER A 95 14.45 2.44 -4.41
N GLU A 96 14.62 1.59 -5.43
CA GLU A 96 15.20 1.99 -6.71
C GLU A 96 14.17 2.79 -7.53
N GLY A 97 14.56 3.99 -7.98
CA GLY A 97 13.67 4.89 -8.73
C GLY A 97 13.17 4.28 -10.04
N GLU A 98 14.00 3.51 -10.74
CA GLU A 98 13.62 2.83 -11.98
C GLU A 98 12.55 1.74 -11.75
N ASN A 99 12.68 0.96 -10.65
CA ASN A 99 11.67 -0.02 -10.28
C ASN A 99 10.35 0.67 -9.90
N MET A 100 10.40 1.79 -9.19
CA MET A 100 9.21 2.58 -8.86
C MET A 100 8.54 3.13 -10.11
N LYS A 101 9.32 3.62 -11.08
CA LYS A 101 8.83 4.09 -12.38
C LYS A 101 8.22 2.95 -13.19
N ALA A 102 8.86 1.79 -13.23
CA ALA A 102 8.33 0.60 -13.90
C ALA A 102 6.97 0.17 -13.33
N LEU A 103 6.85 0.16 -12.02
CA LEU A 103 5.66 -0.26 -11.29
C LEU A 103 4.49 0.73 -11.42
N SER A 104 4.79 2.03 -11.44
CA SER A 104 3.76 3.09 -11.45
C SER A 104 3.35 3.55 -12.85
N THR A 105 4.25 3.43 -13.85
CA THR A 105 4.03 4.00 -15.18
C THR A 105 4.37 3.05 -16.32
N THR A 106 5.67 2.65 -16.47
CA THR A 106 6.17 2.05 -17.71
C THR A 106 5.64 0.63 -17.94
N HIS A 107 5.47 -0.16 -16.87
CA HIS A 107 5.02 -1.56 -16.93
C HIS A 107 3.86 -1.80 -15.96
N ARG A 108 3.05 -0.77 -15.74
CA ARG A 108 1.94 -0.84 -14.79
C ARG A 108 0.97 -1.98 -15.09
N GLU A 109 0.74 -2.29 -16.35
CA GLU A 109 -0.13 -3.39 -16.79
C GLU A 109 0.31 -4.78 -16.32
N CYS A 110 1.60 -4.92 -15.96
CA CYS A 110 2.16 -6.16 -15.40
C CYS A 110 1.91 -6.32 -13.90
N PHE A 111 1.43 -5.26 -13.22
CA PHE A 111 1.29 -5.22 -11.76
C PHE A 111 -0.16 -4.95 -11.36
N ALA A 112 -0.83 -5.98 -10.87
CA ALA A 112 -2.21 -5.86 -10.37
C ALA A 112 -2.24 -5.37 -8.92
N ILE A 113 -3.08 -4.37 -8.64
CA ILE A 113 -3.32 -3.80 -7.31
C ILE A 113 -4.61 -4.35 -6.70
N GLU A 114 -5.61 -4.60 -7.54
CA GLU A 114 -6.95 -5.04 -7.13
C GLU A 114 -6.93 -6.30 -6.25
N PRO A 115 -6.13 -7.36 -6.54
CA PRO A 115 -6.09 -8.54 -5.70
C PRO A 115 -5.67 -8.26 -4.25
N ILE A 116 -4.83 -7.24 -4.03
CA ILE A 116 -4.34 -6.89 -2.69
C ILE A 116 -5.35 -6.02 -1.94
N ARG A 117 -6.02 -5.10 -2.65
CA ARG A 117 -6.88 -4.08 -2.05
C ARG A 117 -8.34 -4.48 -1.97
N VAL A 118 -8.82 -5.19 -2.97
CA VAL A 118 -10.25 -5.56 -3.10
C VAL A 118 -10.52 -6.99 -2.67
N ALA A 119 -9.69 -7.94 -3.05
CA ALA A 119 -9.95 -9.37 -2.80
C ALA A 119 -9.99 -9.73 -1.31
N ASN A 120 -9.26 -9.01 -0.45
CA ASN A 120 -9.27 -9.23 0.99
C ASN A 120 -10.36 -8.43 1.73
N GLY A 121 -11.22 -7.68 1.03
CA GLY A 121 -12.38 -6.99 1.60
C GLY A 121 -12.10 -5.87 2.61
N ALA A 122 -10.84 -5.71 3.05
CA ALA A 122 -10.50 -4.82 4.16
C ALA A 122 -10.68 -3.32 3.81
N ILE A 123 -10.39 -2.93 2.59
CA ILE A 123 -10.38 -1.52 2.17
C ILE A 123 -11.63 -1.17 1.35
N THR A 124 -12.20 -2.12 0.64
CA THR A 124 -13.33 -1.91 -0.27
C THR A 124 -14.55 -1.25 0.37
N PRO A 125 -14.99 -1.60 1.61
CA PRO A 125 -16.11 -0.94 2.25
C PRO A 125 -15.89 0.56 2.48
N PHE A 126 -14.62 0.96 2.63
CA PHE A 126 -14.25 2.35 2.91
C PHE A 126 -13.95 3.15 1.63
N THR A 127 -13.19 2.60 0.70
CA THR A 127 -12.72 3.32 -0.50
C THR A 127 -13.53 3.02 -1.76
N GLY A 128 -14.36 1.99 -1.73
CA GLY A 128 -15.06 1.53 -2.94
C GLY A 128 -14.11 1.02 -4.03
N ARG A 129 -14.62 0.98 -5.26
CA ARG A 129 -13.84 0.65 -6.46
C ARG A 129 -13.58 1.93 -7.26
N GLY A 130 -12.39 2.49 -7.12
CA GLY A 130 -11.96 3.72 -7.77
C GLY A 130 -10.55 3.62 -8.35
N VAL A 131 -9.98 4.75 -8.73
CA VAL A 131 -8.63 4.86 -9.32
C VAL A 131 -7.52 4.22 -8.47
N SER A 132 -7.69 4.16 -7.16
CA SER A 132 -6.70 3.60 -6.23
C SER A 132 -6.89 2.11 -5.93
N THR A 133 -7.99 1.50 -6.36
CA THR A 133 -8.39 0.14 -5.96
C THR A 133 -8.71 -0.77 -7.13
N SER A 134 -8.80 -0.25 -8.35
CA SER A 134 -9.12 -1.01 -9.56
C SER A 134 -7.91 -1.14 -10.46
N ASP A 135 -7.94 -2.15 -11.32
CA ASP A 135 -6.97 -2.38 -12.38
C ASP A 135 -7.67 -2.39 -13.75
N GLY A 136 -6.87 -2.43 -14.82
CA GLY A 136 -7.34 -2.57 -16.20
C GLY A 136 -8.27 -1.44 -16.65
N GLU A 137 -9.35 -1.81 -17.35
CA GLU A 137 -10.27 -0.86 -17.98
C GLU A 137 -11.00 0.03 -16.96
N LYS A 138 -11.41 -0.52 -15.79
CA LYS A 138 -12.06 0.26 -14.73
C LYS A 138 -11.14 1.32 -14.15
N TRP A 139 -9.88 0.99 -13.99
CA TRP A 139 -8.88 1.97 -13.59
C TRP A 139 -8.72 3.06 -14.63
N GLN A 140 -8.65 2.69 -15.92
CA GLN A 140 -8.50 3.65 -17.02
C GLN A 140 -9.68 4.63 -17.08
N GLN A 141 -10.90 4.13 -16.93
CA GLN A 141 -12.10 4.96 -16.86
C GLN A 141 -12.06 5.93 -15.68
N SER A 142 -11.78 5.42 -14.47
CA SER A 142 -11.69 6.26 -13.27
C SER A 142 -10.56 7.30 -13.39
N ARG A 143 -9.42 6.92 -13.98
CA ARG A 143 -8.31 7.83 -14.21
C ARG A 143 -8.67 8.94 -15.20
N ASN A 144 -9.36 8.61 -16.29
CA ASN A 144 -9.76 9.58 -17.29
C ASN A 144 -10.74 10.61 -16.73
N LEU A 145 -11.63 10.20 -15.83
CA LEU A 145 -12.54 11.12 -15.12
C LEU A 145 -11.80 12.09 -14.20
N VAL A 146 -10.74 11.61 -13.52
CA VAL A 146 -10.03 12.40 -12.51
C VAL A 146 -8.89 13.22 -13.11
N LYS A 147 -8.31 12.78 -14.25
CA LYS A 147 -7.14 13.39 -14.87
C LYS A 147 -7.27 14.91 -15.13
N PRO A 148 -8.40 15.44 -15.67
CA PRO A 148 -8.55 16.87 -15.93
C PRO A 148 -8.36 17.74 -14.68
N TYR A 149 -8.79 17.26 -13.51
CA TYR A 149 -8.66 17.97 -12.24
C TYR A 149 -7.21 18.08 -11.74
N PHE A 150 -6.30 17.25 -12.28
CA PHE A 150 -4.87 17.27 -11.98
C PHE A 150 -4.03 17.90 -13.10
N GLU A 151 -4.67 18.55 -14.06
CA GLU A 151 -3.93 19.30 -15.07
C GLU A 151 -3.41 20.62 -14.51
N ARG A 152 -2.27 21.05 -15.03
CA ARG A 152 -1.50 22.17 -14.48
C ARG A 152 -2.32 23.47 -14.36
N ALA A 153 -3.29 23.67 -15.24
CA ALA A 153 -4.16 24.85 -15.22
C ALA A 153 -5.06 24.91 -13.97
N ALA A 154 -5.48 23.76 -13.44
CA ALA A 154 -6.31 23.70 -12.24
C ALA A 154 -5.55 24.11 -10.96
N PHE A 155 -4.23 23.89 -10.90
CA PHE A 155 -3.41 24.19 -9.73
C PHE A 155 -2.79 25.59 -9.73
N THR A 156 -2.94 26.37 -10.78
CA THR A 156 -2.29 27.69 -10.90
C THR A 156 -3.09 28.82 -10.32
N ASN A 157 -4.35 28.59 -9.90
CA ASN A 157 -5.17 29.64 -9.30
C ASN A 157 -4.84 29.84 -7.81
N LEU A 158 -3.72 30.53 -7.54
CA LEU A 158 -3.26 30.82 -6.19
C LEU A 158 -4.17 31.83 -5.46
N ASP A 159 -4.92 32.65 -6.18
CA ASP A 159 -5.85 33.62 -5.58
C ASP A 159 -7.00 32.90 -4.87
N ARG A 160 -7.50 31.83 -5.47
CA ARG A 160 -8.53 31.01 -4.87
C ARG A 160 -8.03 30.29 -3.61
N LEU A 161 -6.83 29.70 -3.69
CA LEU A 161 -6.18 29.08 -2.53
C LEU A 161 -5.97 30.12 -1.42
N GLY A 162 -5.55 31.33 -1.76
CA GLY A 162 -5.41 32.47 -0.85
C GLY A 162 -6.72 32.84 -0.14
N LEU A 163 -7.83 32.85 -0.87
CA LEU A 163 -9.16 33.14 -0.30
C LEU A 163 -9.54 32.12 0.78
N HIS A 164 -9.41 30.81 0.48
CA HIS A 164 -9.74 29.75 1.44
C HIS A 164 -8.76 29.72 2.61
N THR A 165 -7.49 29.99 2.37
CA THR A 165 -6.47 30.09 3.42
C THR A 165 -6.75 31.26 4.37
N ASN A 166 -7.13 32.43 3.85
CA ASN A 166 -7.50 33.56 4.67
C ASN A 166 -8.76 33.30 5.52
N ARG A 167 -9.74 32.56 4.96
CA ARG A 167 -10.92 32.09 5.71
C ARG A 167 -10.53 31.14 6.84
N LEU A 168 -9.60 30.21 6.58
CA LEU A 168 -9.08 29.32 7.62
C LEU A 168 -8.40 30.11 8.73
N ILE A 169 -7.49 31.03 8.39
CA ILE A 169 -6.75 31.86 9.34
C ILE A 169 -7.72 32.69 10.19
N SER A 170 -8.77 33.27 9.60
CA SER A 170 -9.77 34.08 10.33
C SER A 170 -10.58 33.29 11.37
N LYS A 171 -10.57 31.95 11.30
CA LYS A 171 -11.21 31.05 12.27
C LYS A 171 -10.29 30.66 13.43
N ILE A 172 -9.01 30.99 13.36
CA ILE A 172 -8.06 30.73 14.45
C ILE A 172 -8.18 31.87 15.48
N PRO A 173 -8.50 31.58 16.75
CA PRO A 173 -8.65 32.61 17.78
C PRO A 173 -7.33 33.34 18.06
N ILE A 174 -7.37 34.67 18.06
CA ILE A 174 -6.20 35.50 18.36
C ILE A 174 -5.94 35.59 19.87
N ASN A 175 -6.93 35.23 20.70
CA ASN A 175 -6.88 35.31 22.16
C ASN A 175 -6.12 34.17 22.85
N GLY A 176 -5.47 33.28 22.08
CA GLY A 176 -4.73 32.14 22.62
C GLY A 176 -5.61 30.97 23.10
N SER A 177 -6.94 31.00 22.82
CA SER A 177 -7.80 29.85 23.13
C SER A 177 -7.49 28.64 22.22
N THR A 178 -7.69 27.45 22.77
CA THR A 178 -7.47 26.19 22.03
C THR A 178 -8.49 26.05 20.91
N VAL A 179 -8.03 25.65 19.71
CA VAL A 179 -8.87 25.38 18.55
C VAL A 179 -8.58 23.99 17.99
N GLU A 180 -9.61 23.30 17.56
CA GLU A 180 -9.50 22.00 16.91
C GLU A 180 -9.14 22.19 15.43
N MET A 181 -7.85 22.06 15.11
CA MET A 181 -7.34 22.29 13.76
C MET A 181 -7.80 21.25 12.74
N GLN A 182 -8.09 20.02 13.16
CA GLN A 182 -8.45 18.93 12.23
C GLN A 182 -9.74 19.27 11.48
N SER A 183 -10.79 19.71 12.17
CA SER A 183 -12.06 20.07 11.55
C SER A 183 -11.94 21.30 10.63
N LEU A 184 -11.11 22.27 11.02
CA LEU A 184 -10.84 23.45 10.18
C LEU A 184 -10.09 23.06 8.90
N CYS A 185 -9.06 22.25 8.99
CA CYS A 185 -8.32 21.77 7.82
C CYS A 185 -9.19 20.90 6.90
N GLN A 186 -10.04 20.03 7.46
CA GLN A 186 -10.98 19.23 6.65
C GLN A 186 -11.97 20.10 5.88
N ARG A 187 -12.50 21.16 6.49
CA ARG A 187 -13.37 22.11 5.80
C ARG A 187 -12.62 22.86 4.70
N TRP A 188 -11.42 23.34 4.98
CA TRP A 188 -10.58 24.04 4.02
C TRP A 188 -10.33 23.19 2.76
N VAL A 189 -9.93 21.93 2.93
CA VAL A 189 -9.73 20.99 1.81
C VAL A 189 -11.04 20.71 1.08
N SER A 190 -12.15 20.51 1.80
CA SER A 190 -13.45 20.18 1.18
C SER A 190 -14.05 21.35 0.40
N GLU A 191 -13.86 22.58 0.87
CA GLU A 191 -14.33 23.79 0.17
C GLU A 191 -13.52 24.04 -1.10
N ASP A 192 -12.21 23.80 -1.06
CA ASP A 192 -11.34 23.96 -2.23
C ASP A 192 -11.69 22.94 -3.33
N ILE A 193 -11.90 21.67 -2.97
CA ILE A 193 -12.31 20.60 -3.91
C ILE A 193 -13.72 20.84 -4.47
N ARG A 194 -14.67 21.28 -3.63
CA ARG A 194 -16.08 21.44 -4.04
C ARG A 194 -16.27 22.56 -5.08
N MET A 195 -15.52 23.64 -4.96
CA MET A 195 -15.60 24.76 -5.89
C MET A 195 -15.04 24.41 -7.27
N GLU A 196 -14.07 23.50 -7.32
CA GLU A 196 -13.50 22.99 -8.57
C GLU A 196 -14.51 22.16 -9.41
N SER A 197 -15.48 21.54 -8.74
CA SER A 197 -16.55 20.76 -9.40
C SER A 197 -17.73 21.57 -9.88
N THR A 198 -17.84 22.86 -9.50
CA THR A 198 -18.96 23.74 -9.88
C THR A 198 -18.62 24.70 -11.01
N ASP A 199 -17.34 24.87 -11.33
CA ASP A 199 -16.86 25.77 -12.38
C ASP A 199 -16.64 25.07 -13.75
N LEU A 200 -17.08 23.79 -13.87
CA LEU A 200 -17.11 22.98 -15.09
C LEU A 200 -18.56 22.70 -15.55
#